data_c922c4e3b3458e95fe264026727da58c
#
_entry.id   c922c4e3b3458e95fe264026727da58c
#
_cell.length_a   1.000
_cell.length_b   1.000
_cell.length_c   1.000
_cell.angle_alpha   90.00
_cell.angle_beta   90.00
_cell.angle_gamma   90.00
#
_symmetry.space_group_name_H-M   'P 1'
#
loop_
_entity.id
_entity.type
_entity.pdbx_description
1 polymer ?
#
loop_
_entity_poly.entity_id
_entity_poly.type
_entity_poly.pdbx_seq_one_letter_code
_entity_poly.pdbx_strand_id
1 'polypeptide(L)'
;SSHGKGKGTMIRRQRLKWLATLLMSFAISFSANAQELNATVTINHNQIQGTDASVFDNLKETLTNFLNDHQWTNLKFQKNERIVCNFNITVTKYDVATNMFTCKALIQANRPVFNSSYTTTFYNNTDNDFNFEFAQFDQLAFNEEVIDNQLTALCAYYAFLIIGMDLDTFSPMGGEDVLQRCMN
;
A
#
# COMPACT_ATOMS: atom_id res chain seq x y z
N SER A 1 -52.26 -22.97 42.47
CA SER A 1 -50.82 -23.01 42.49
C SER A 1 -50.24 -22.85 41.06
N SER A 2 -49.97 -21.65 40.69
CA SER A 2 -49.36 -21.35 39.39
C SER A 2 -48.45 -20.11 39.53
N HIS A 3 -47.22 -20.31 40.00
CA HIS A 3 -46.20 -19.29 39.98
C HIS A 3 -44.83 -19.96 39.82
N GLY A 4 -44.29 -20.01 38.63
CA GLY A 4 -42.95 -20.57 38.44
C GLY A 4 -42.33 -20.54 37.04
N LYS A 5 -43.03 -20.06 36.01
CA LYS A 5 -42.52 -20.15 34.62
C LYS A 5 -41.96 -18.86 33.99
N GLY A 6 -41.98 -17.71 34.68
CA GLY A 6 -41.59 -16.43 34.09
C GLY A 6 -40.10 -16.02 34.25
N LYS A 7 -39.39 -16.54 35.25
CA LYS A 7 -38.02 -16.10 35.57
C LYS A 7 -36.93 -16.70 34.69
N GLY A 8 -37.09 -17.90 34.19
CA GLY A 8 -36.06 -18.58 33.37
C GLY A 8 -35.89 -18.04 31.98
N THR A 9 -36.96 -17.58 31.37
CA THR A 9 -36.96 -17.01 30.01
C THR A 9 -36.34 -15.60 29.92
N MET A 10 -36.49 -14.82 30.98
CA MET A 10 -35.95 -13.47 31.08
C MET A 10 -34.42 -13.49 31.22
N ILE A 11 -33.89 -14.37 32.04
CA ILE A 11 -32.45 -14.56 32.26
C ILE A 11 -31.77 -15.10 30.99
N ARG A 12 -32.44 -15.98 30.27
CA ARG A 12 -31.93 -16.55 29.01
C ARG A 12 -31.84 -15.50 27.90
N ARG A 13 -32.83 -14.61 27.81
CA ARG A 13 -32.83 -13.48 26.84
C ARG A 13 -31.79 -12.41 27.18
N GLN A 14 -31.54 -12.14 28.43
CA GLN A 14 -30.49 -11.22 28.85
C GLN A 14 -29.09 -11.81 28.54
N ARG A 15 -28.85 -13.06 28.89
CA ARG A 15 -27.57 -13.74 28.58
C ARG A 15 -27.29 -13.79 27.07
N LEU A 16 -28.33 -14.02 26.27
CA LEU A 16 -28.19 -13.99 24.79
C LEU A 16 -27.86 -12.61 24.27
N LYS A 17 -28.42 -11.54 24.84
CA LYS A 17 -28.06 -10.13 24.48
C LYS A 17 -26.64 -9.80 24.89
N TRP A 18 -26.16 -10.24 26.03
CA TRP A 18 -24.78 -10.05 26.48
C TRP A 18 -23.77 -10.81 25.60
N LEU A 19 -24.11 -12.02 25.17
CA LEU A 19 -23.31 -12.81 24.23
C LEU A 19 -23.27 -12.16 22.85
N ALA A 20 -24.39 -11.65 22.37
CA ALA A 20 -24.43 -10.93 21.08
C ALA A 20 -23.63 -9.63 21.11
N THR A 21 -23.67 -8.88 22.22
CA THR A 21 -22.88 -7.64 22.40
C THR A 21 -21.39 -7.97 22.53
N LEU A 22 -21.02 -9.06 23.17
CA LEU A 22 -19.64 -9.52 23.30
C LEU A 22 -19.09 -10.00 21.95
N LEU A 23 -19.89 -10.70 21.14
CA LEU A 23 -19.52 -11.12 19.78
C LEU A 23 -19.37 -9.91 18.84
N MET A 24 -20.23 -8.91 19.00
CA MET A 24 -20.18 -7.71 18.16
C MET A 24 -19.00 -6.79 18.50
N SER A 25 -18.55 -6.75 19.75
CA SER A 25 -17.32 -6.03 20.13
C SER A 25 -16.05 -6.77 19.70
N PHE A 26 -16.08 -8.08 19.51
CA PHE A 26 -14.94 -8.85 19.00
C PHE A 26 -14.75 -8.69 17.47
N ALA A 27 -15.82 -8.38 16.74
CA ALA A 27 -15.76 -8.16 15.28
C ALA A 27 -15.14 -6.81 14.87
N ILE A 28 -14.99 -5.85 15.79
CA ILE A 28 -14.46 -4.51 15.50
C ILE A 28 -12.92 -4.46 15.62
N SER A 29 -12.29 -5.52 16.10
CA SER A 29 -10.84 -5.55 16.36
C SER A 29 -9.99 -5.93 15.13
N PHE A 30 -10.58 -6.14 13.95
CA PHE A 30 -9.86 -6.49 12.73
C PHE A 30 -9.86 -5.35 11.75
N SER A 31 -8.90 -4.48 11.82
CA SER A 31 -8.31 -3.76 10.70
C SER A 31 -7.38 -2.64 11.18
N ALA A 32 -6.37 -2.94 11.97
CA ALA A 32 -5.19 -2.10 11.96
C ALA A 32 -4.29 -2.63 10.83
N ASN A 33 -4.65 -2.36 9.58
CA ASN A 33 -3.71 -2.52 8.48
C ASN A 33 -2.53 -1.61 8.79
N ALA A 34 -1.39 -2.23 9.06
CA ALA A 34 -0.14 -1.52 9.22
C ALA A 34 0.26 -1.01 7.83
N GLN A 35 -0.17 0.19 7.48
CA GLN A 35 0.22 0.87 6.26
C GLN A 35 1.55 1.58 6.54
N GLU A 36 2.61 1.15 5.88
CA GLU A 36 3.95 1.72 6.06
C GLU A 36 4.17 2.94 5.17
N LEU A 37 3.54 2.97 4.00
CA LEU A 37 3.71 4.01 3.02
C LEU A 37 2.51 4.97 2.98
N ASN A 38 2.81 6.23 2.76
CA ASN A 38 1.88 7.26 2.32
C ASN A 38 2.36 7.75 0.94
N ALA A 39 2.05 6.95 -0.07
CA ALA A 39 2.49 7.18 -1.44
C ALA A 39 1.51 8.05 -2.21
N THR A 40 2.06 8.98 -2.97
CA THR A 40 1.36 9.76 -4.00
C THR A 40 1.89 9.34 -5.36
N VAL A 41 1.01 8.95 -6.27
CA VAL A 41 1.34 8.58 -7.64
C VAL A 41 0.85 9.68 -8.58
N THR A 42 1.74 10.15 -9.43
CA THR A 42 1.43 11.09 -10.51
C THR A 42 1.78 10.45 -11.84
N ILE A 43 0.87 10.47 -12.80
CA ILE A 43 1.10 9.92 -14.14
C ILE A 43 0.99 11.04 -15.15
N ASN A 44 2.12 11.35 -15.79
CA ASN A 44 2.19 12.29 -16.90
C ASN A 44 2.13 11.52 -18.23
N HIS A 45 1.07 11.73 -18.98
CA HIS A 45 0.84 11.10 -20.29
C HIS A 45 0.72 12.12 -21.42
N ASN A 46 1.33 13.30 -21.27
CA ASN A 46 1.26 14.38 -22.27
C ASN A 46 1.86 14.01 -23.62
N GLN A 47 2.75 13.02 -23.68
CA GLN A 47 3.34 12.51 -24.91
C GLN A 47 2.46 11.50 -25.64
N ILE A 48 1.40 11.02 -25.01
CA ILE A 48 0.49 10.01 -25.57
C ILE A 48 -0.72 10.71 -26.16
N GLN A 49 -1.02 10.41 -27.42
CA GLN A 49 -2.16 10.94 -28.14
C GLN A 49 -3.10 9.80 -28.57
N GLY A 50 -4.39 10.10 -28.67
CA GLY A 50 -5.39 9.17 -29.17
C GLY A 50 -5.78 8.05 -28.20
N THR A 51 -5.36 8.11 -26.93
CA THR A 51 -5.74 7.17 -25.89
C THR A 51 -6.68 7.86 -24.91
N ASP A 52 -7.71 7.12 -24.45
CA ASP A 52 -8.61 7.59 -23.40
C ASP A 52 -7.83 7.81 -22.10
N ALA A 53 -8.00 8.97 -21.49
CA ALA A 53 -7.37 9.33 -20.24
C ALA A 53 -7.76 8.39 -19.08
N SER A 54 -8.90 7.71 -19.18
CA SER A 54 -9.41 6.81 -18.14
C SER A 54 -8.47 5.66 -17.82
N VAL A 55 -7.68 5.17 -18.79
CA VAL A 55 -6.68 4.12 -18.53
C VAL A 55 -5.58 4.61 -17.60
N PHE A 56 -5.13 5.86 -17.77
CA PHE A 56 -4.10 6.47 -16.92
C PHE A 56 -4.63 6.82 -15.53
N ASP A 57 -5.88 7.28 -15.44
CA ASP A 57 -6.55 7.55 -14.16
C ASP A 57 -6.72 6.26 -13.36
N ASN A 58 -7.15 5.18 -14.02
CA ASN A 58 -7.29 3.87 -13.39
C ASN A 58 -5.93 3.30 -12.95
N LEU A 59 -4.89 3.45 -13.76
CA LEU A 59 -3.52 3.06 -13.39
C LEU A 59 -3.04 3.82 -12.15
N LYS A 60 -3.25 5.13 -12.10
CA LYS A 60 -2.90 5.97 -10.95
C LYS A 60 -3.61 5.50 -9.68
N GLU A 61 -4.91 5.27 -9.75
CA GLU A 61 -5.70 4.81 -8.61
C GLU A 61 -5.24 3.43 -8.14
N THR A 62 -5.06 2.50 -9.07
CA THR A 62 -4.62 1.13 -8.78
C THR A 62 -3.25 1.11 -8.10
N LEU A 63 -2.28 1.89 -8.60
CA LEU A 63 -0.94 2.00 -8.01
C LEU A 63 -0.97 2.65 -6.63
N THR A 64 -1.74 3.72 -6.48
CA THR A 64 -1.87 4.43 -5.20
C THR A 64 -2.41 3.51 -4.12
N ASN A 65 -3.48 2.78 -4.43
CA ASN A 65 -4.10 1.83 -3.51
C ASN A 65 -3.16 0.66 -3.20
N PHE A 66 -2.50 0.11 -4.20
CA PHE A 66 -1.57 -1.00 -4.01
C PHE A 66 -0.40 -0.62 -3.09
N LEU A 67 0.23 0.53 -3.31
CA LEU A 67 1.36 0.98 -2.49
C LEU A 67 0.94 1.30 -1.04
N ASN A 68 -0.24 1.89 -0.84
CA ASN A 68 -0.70 2.34 0.45
C ASN A 68 -1.40 1.26 1.28
N ASP A 69 -2.10 0.34 0.63
CA ASP A 69 -2.93 -0.65 1.33
C ASP A 69 -2.22 -1.98 1.55
N HIS A 70 -1.18 -2.28 0.75
CA HIS A 70 -0.40 -3.50 0.93
C HIS A 70 0.46 -3.42 2.19
N GLN A 71 0.49 -4.50 2.97
CA GLN A 71 1.39 -4.66 4.10
C GLN A 71 2.74 -5.19 3.62
N TRP A 72 3.76 -4.33 3.62
CA TRP A 72 5.09 -4.64 3.11
C TRP A 72 5.96 -5.37 4.13
N THR A 73 5.76 -5.09 5.42
CA THR A 73 6.52 -5.68 6.52
C THR A 73 5.59 -6.10 7.66
N ASN A 74 6.13 -6.83 8.64
CA ASN A 74 5.44 -7.16 9.87
C ASN A 74 5.54 -6.06 10.94
N LEU A 75 6.17 -4.94 10.60
CA LEU A 75 6.33 -3.80 11.49
C LEU A 75 5.04 -3.00 11.57
N LYS A 76 4.78 -2.42 12.74
CA LYS A 76 3.62 -1.58 12.95
C LYS A 76 4.04 -0.12 12.92
N PHE A 77 3.56 0.59 11.90
CA PHE A 77 3.74 2.03 11.78
C PHE A 77 2.49 2.75 12.27
N GLN A 78 2.67 3.80 13.07
CA GLN A 78 1.57 4.70 13.39
C GLN A 78 1.30 5.62 12.19
N LYS A 79 0.11 6.22 12.14
CA LYS A 79 -0.30 7.07 11.01
C LYS A 79 0.67 8.23 10.74
N ASN A 80 1.27 8.78 11.78
CA ASN A 80 2.27 9.86 11.72
C ASN A 80 3.70 9.36 11.44
N GLU A 81 3.91 8.05 11.44
CA GLU A 81 5.21 7.42 11.17
C GLU A 81 5.30 6.89 9.73
N ARG A 82 4.22 6.97 8.95
CA ARG A 82 4.21 6.54 7.57
C ARG A 82 5.22 7.31 6.75
N ILE A 83 5.89 6.58 5.87
CA ILE A 83 6.88 7.15 4.97
C ILE A 83 6.16 7.86 3.83
N VAL A 84 6.37 9.17 3.70
CA VAL A 84 5.85 9.94 2.57
C VAL A 84 6.72 9.69 1.36
N CYS A 85 6.14 9.17 0.28
CA CYS A 85 6.85 8.96 -0.97
C CYS A 85 6.03 9.40 -2.17
N ASN A 86 6.73 9.78 -3.24
CA ASN A 86 6.16 10.24 -4.48
C ASN A 86 6.69 9.39 -5.63
N PHE A 87 5.78 8.89 -6.45
CA PHE A 87 6.06 8.18 -7.70
C PHE A 87 5.58 9.04 -8.86
N ASN A 88 6.48 9.76 -9.48
CA ASN A 88 6.19 10.59 -10.65
C ASN A 88 6.54 9.80 -11.91
N ILE A 89 5.53 9.26 -12.56
CA ILE A 89 5.67 8.38 -13.72
C ILE A 89 5.35 9.17 -14.98
N THR A 90 6.29 9.23 -15.90
CA THR A 90 6.11 9.81 -17.24
C THR A 90 6.00 8.69 -18.25
N VAL A 91 4.83 8.58 -18.89
CA VAL A 91 4.59 7.61 -19.97
C VAL A 91 5.13 8.19 -21.26
N THR A 92 6.16 7.56 -21.82
CA THR A 92 6.78 7.98 -23.09
C THR A 92 6.18 7.25 -24.28
N LYS A 93 5.69 6.02 -24.08
CA LYS A 93 5.01 5.21 -25.09
C LYS A 93 3.96 4.32 -24.43
N TYR A 94 2.84 4.16 -25.12
CA TYR A 94 1.80 3.21 -24.75
C TYR A 94 1.35 2.42 -25.99
N ASP A 95 1.45 1.11 -25.92
CA ASP A 95 0.96 0.19 -26.96
C ASP A 95 -0.39 -0.39 -26.54
N VAL A 96 -1.44 0.07 -27.19
CA VAL A 96 -2.83 -0.36 -26.90
C VAL A 96 -3.05 -1.85 -27.19
N ALA A 97 -2.34 -2.39 -28.19
CA ALA A 97 -2.51 -3.79 -28.58
C ALA A 97 -1.96 -4.78 -27.54
N THR A 98 -0.88 -4.41 -26.87
CA THR A 98 -0.19 -5.23 -25.89
C THR A 98 -0.36 -4.75 -24.44
N ASN A 99 -1.01 -3.61 -24.24
CA ASN A 99 -1.11 -2.92 -22.93
C ASN A 99 0.24 -2.58 -22.31
N MET A 100 1.27 -2.40 -23.14
CA MET A 100 2.64 -2.13 -22.68
C MET A 100 2.87 -0.64 -22.51
N PHE A 101 3.30 -0.26 -21.32
CA PHE A 101 3.72 1.09 -20.97
C PHE A 101 5.23 1.18 -20.94
N THR A 102 5.78 2.14 -21.67
CA THR A 102 7.19 2.52 -21.59
C THR A 102 7.27 3.83 -20.81
N CYS A 103 7.91 3.81 -19.66
CA CYS A 103 7.88 4.91 -18.72
C CYS A 103 9.25 5.24 -18.16
N LYS A 104 9.34 6.48 -17.66
CA LYS A 104 10.39 6.93 -16.75
C LYS A 104 9.71 7.27 -15.43
N ALA A 105 10.33 6.93 -14.31
CA ALA A 105 9.81 7.24 -13.00
C ALA A 105 10.84 8.00 -12.16
N LEU A 106 10.40 9.10 -11.55
CA LEU A 106 11.13 9.75 -10.48
C LEU A 106 10.49 9.34 -9.16
N ILE A 107 11.28 8.67 -8.31
CA ILE A 107 10.82 8.13 -7.04
C ILE A 107 11.54 8.85 -5.92
N GLN A 108 10.78 9.46 -5.03
CA GLN A 108 11.29 10.22 -3.89
C GLN A 108 10.63 9.75 -2.61
N ALA A 109 11.40 9.68 -1.53
CA ALA A 109 10.90 9.41 -0.19
C ALA A 109 11.43 10.45 0.80
N ASN A 110 10.52 10.91 1.65
CA ASN A 110 10.75 11.99 2.59
C ASN A 110 10.42 11.54 4.01
N ARG A 111 11.14 12.12 4.94
CA ARG A 111 10.93 11.95 6.37
C ARG A 111 10.67 13.30 7.03
N PRO A 112 9.71 13.40 7.97
CA PRO A 112 9.58 14.58 8.80
C PRO A 112 10.81 14.75 9.70
N VAL A 113 11.29 15.98 9.80
CA VAL A 113 12.37 16.35 10.74
C VAL A 113 11.76 16.57 12.13
N PHE A 114 12.33 15.95 13.14
CA PHE A 114 11.86 16.06 14.52
C PHE A 114 11.77 17.53 14.99
N ASN A 115 10.66 17.91 15.60
CA ASN A 115 10.33 19.27 16.06
C ASN A 115 10.39 20.36 14.99
N SER A 116 10.12 20.01 13.73
CA SER A 116 10.16 20.93 12.61
C SER A 116 8.96 20.70 11.69
N SER A 117 8.56 21.73 10.95
CA SER A 117 7.61 21.60 9.83
C SER A 117 8.27 21.17 8.53
N TYR A 118 9.58 20.92 8.54
CA TYR A 118 10.35 20.52 7.37
C TYR A 118 10.39 19.01 7.20
N THR A 119 10.51 18.59 5.94
CA THR A 119 10.77 17.19 5.56
C THR A 119 12.16 17.10 4.91
N THR A 120 12.84 15.99 5.15
CA THR A 120 14.12 15.68 4.51
C THR A 120 13.93 14.54 3.51
N THR A 121 14.38 14.75 2.29
CA THR A 121 14.42 13.69 1.27
C THR A 121 15.58 12.77 1.57
N PHE A 122 15.31 11.50 1.86
CA PHE A 122 16.34 10.49 2.08
C PHE A 122 16.53 9.54 0.91
N TYR A 123 15.59 9.52 -0.04
CA TYR A 123 15.68 8.77 -1.28
C TYR A 123 15.20 9.61 -2.45
N ASN A 124 15.98 9.61 -3.52
CA ASN A 124 15.66 10.31 -4.76
C ASN A 124 16.36 9.60 -5.92
N ASN A 125 15.60 8.94 -6.77
CA ASN A 125 16.12 8.18 -7.88
C ASN A 125 15.24 8.30 -9.12
N THR A 126 15.88 8.40 -10.29
CA THR A 126 15.20 8.34 -11.58
C THR A 126 15.44 6.97 -12.21
N ASP A 127 14.36 6.24 -12.47
CA ASP A 127 14.36 4.99 -13.22
C ASP A 127 13.92 5.27 -14.64
N ASN A 128 14.82 5.05 -15.60
CA ASN A 128 14.55 5.26 -17.02
C ASN A 128 13.88 4.07 -17.72
N ASP A 129 13.79 2.93 -17.03
CA ASP A 129 13.25 1.67 -17.54
C ASP A 129 12.07 1.17 -16.70
N PHE A 130 11.22 2.08 -16.26
CA PHE A 130 10.01 1.75 -15.51
C PHE A 130 8.90 1.27 -16.46
N ASN A 131 9.13 0.12 -17.08
CA ASN A 131 8.27 -0.43 -18.12
C ASN A 131 7.44 -1.58 -17.56
N PHE A 132 6.17 -1.64 -17.94
CA PHE A 132 5.25 -2.64 -17.43
C PHE A 132 4.06 -2.85 -18.37
N GLU A 133 3.40 -3.97 -18.22
CA GLU A 133 2.10 -4.25 -18.82
C GLU A 133 0.98 -3.97 -17.81
N PHE A 134 -0.06 -3.26 -18.25
CA PHE A 134 -1.22 -2.97 -17.44
C PHE A 134 -2.45 -2.82 -18.33
N ALA A 135 -3.48 -3.65 -18.08
CA ALA A 135 -4.80 -3.49 -18.66
C ALA A 135 -5.72 -2.74 -17.70
N GLN A 136 -6.62 -1.93 -18.24
CA GLN A 136 -7.60 -1.21 -17.41
C GLN A 136 -8.40 -2.19 -16.55
N PHE A 137 -8.55 -1.87 -15.27
CA PHE A 137 -9.17 -2.68 -14.22
C PHE A 137 -8.38 -3.91 -13.76
N ASP A 138 -7.13 -4.07 -14.17
CA ASP A 138 -6.25 -5.07 -13.57
C ASP A 138 -6.09 -4.83 -12.07
N GLN A 139 -6.05 -5.92 -11.32
CA GLN A 139 -5.76 -5.88 -9.89
C GLN A 139 -4.32 -6.29 -9.63
N LEU A 140 -3.62 -5.50 -8.82
CA LEU A 140 -2.26 -5.79 -8.41
C LEU A 140 -2.27 -6.63 -7.14
N ALA A 141 -1.60 -7.79 -7.19
CA ALA A 141 -1.35 -8.64 -6.04
C ALA A 141 0.14 -8.99 -5.99
N PHE A 142 0.73 -8.86 -4.82
CA PHE A 142 2.12 -9.22 -4.59
C PHE A 142 2.22 -10.48 -3.76
N ASN A 143 2.97 -11.46 -4.27
CA ASN A 143 3.36 -12.65 -3.55
C ASN A 143 4.87 -12.79 -3.71
N GLU A 144 5.61 -12.87 -2.60
CA GLU A 144 7.07 -13.02 -2.59
C GLU A 144 7.55 -14.30 -3.30
N GLU A 145 6.70 -15.33 -3.34
CA GLU A 145 7.04 -16.62 -3.94
C GLU A 145 6.85 -16.65 -5.47
N VAL A 146 5.93 -15.82 -5.99
CA VAL A 146 5.57 -15.81 -7.42
C VAL A 146 5.38 -14.38 -7.88
N ILE A 147 6.29 -13.89 -8.71
CA ILE A 147 6.21 -12.58 -9.34
C ILE A 147 5.60 -12.72 -10.73
N ASP A 148 4.29 -12.58 -10.84
CA ASP A 148 3.56 -12.75 -12.10
C ASP A 148 3.47 -11.49 -12.94
N ASN A 149 3.76 -10.31 -12.35
CA ASN A 149 3.49 -9.02 -12.98
C ASN A 149 4.67 -8.06 -12.77
N GLN A 150 5.20 -7.52 -13.87
CA GLN A 150 6.32 -6.57 -13.86
C GLN A 150 6.00 -5.31 -13.05
N LEU A 151 4.79 -4.77 -13.15
CA LEU A 151 4.37 -3.59 -12.40
C LEU A 151 4.38 -3.84 -10.89
N THR A 152 3.84 -4.99 -10.47
CA THR A 152 3.87 -5.43 -9.07
C THR A 152 5.30 -5.58 -8.57
N ALA A 153 6.18 -6.18 -9.36
CA ALA A 153 7.61 -6.34 -9.03
C ALA A 153 8.31 -4.99 -8.85
N LEU A 154 8.09 -4.03 -9.75
CA LEU A 154 8.66 -2.69 -9.66
C LEU A 154 8.19 -1.95 -8.40
N CYS A 155 6.89 -1.99 -8.13
CA CYS A 155 6.32 -1.36 -6.93
C CYS A 155 6.86 -2.00 -5.65
N ALA A 156 6.94 -3.33 -5.60
CA ALA A 156 7.49 -4.06 -4.46
C ALA A 156 8.97 -3.72 -4.23
N TYR A 157 9.77 -3.70 -5.28
CA TYR A 157 11.18 -3.33 -5.22
C TYR A 157 11.38 -1.96 -4.56
N TYR A 158 10.67 -0.93 -5.05
CA TYR A 158 10.81 0.41 -4.50
C TYR A 158 10.20 0.55 -3.10
N ALA A 159 9.10 -0.13 -2.81
CA ALA A 159 8.50 -0.13 -1.48
C ALA A 159 9.47 -0.73 -0.44
N PHE A 160 10.04 -1.89 -0.70
CA PHE A 160 11.02 -2.51 0.20
C PHE A 160 12.29 -1.69 0.33
N LEU A 161 12.78 -1.13 -0.78
CA LEU A 161 13.97 -0.27 -0.76
C LEU A 161 13.77 0.97 0.12
N ILE A 162 12.64 1.67 -0.06
CA ILE A 162 12.31 2.87 0.71
C ILE A 162 12.13 2.54 2.20
N ILE A 163 11.39 1.49 2.52
CA ILE A 163 11.16 1.06 3.91
C ILE A 163 12.47 0.61 4.55
N GLY A 164 13.28 -0.17 3.82
CA GLY A 164 14.57 -0.62 4.31
C GLY A 164 15.54 0.51 4.60
N MET A 165 15.61 1.52 3.74
CA MET A 165 16.43 2.71 3.96
C MET A 165 15.92 3.56 5.11
N ASP A 166 14.62 3.66 5.31
CA ASP A 166 14.01 4.36 6.44
C ASP A 166 14.38 3.69 7.76
N LEU A 167 14.27 2.37 7.84
CA LEU A 167 14.62 1.59 9.03
C LEU A 167 16.12 1.68 9.36
N ASP A 168 16.97 1.65 8.35
CA ASP A 168 18.44 1.72 8.52
C ASP A 168 18.90 3.05 9.11
N THR A 169 18.16 4.13 8.87
CA THR A 169 18.45 5.44 9.48
C THR A 169 18.17 5.49 10.98
N PHE A 170 17.25 4.66 11.49
CA PHE A 170 16.93 4.60 12.93
C PHE A 170 17.75 3.57 13.69
N SER A 171 18.18 2.50 13.02
CA SER A 171 18.95 1.41 13.60
C SER A 171 19.95 0.90 12.57
N PRO A 172 21.27 0.85 12.90
CA PRO A 172 22.32 0.41 11.95
C PRO A 172 22.09 -0.98 11.32
N MET A 173 21.22 -1.80 11.93
CA MET A 173 20.89 -3.16 11.47
C MET A 173 19.40 -3.35 11.14
N GLY A 174 18.57 -2.33 11.35
CA GLY A 174 17.11 -2.45 11.32
C GLY A 174 16.49 -2.62 9.94
N GLY A 175 17.19 -2.21 8.87
CA GLY A 175 16.73 -2.28 7.50
C GLY A 175 17.28 -3.44 6.68
N GLU A 176 18.23 -4.20 7.22
CA GLU A 176 18.99 -5.21 6.46
C GLU A 176 18.08 -6.31 5.89
N ASP A 177 17.18 -6.87 6.69
CA ASP A 177 16.25 -7.91 6.25
C ASP A 177 15.31 -7.43 5.13
N VAL A 178 14.86 -6.18 5.21
CA VAL A 178 13.95 -5.58 4.22
C VAL A 178 14.70 -5.30 2.92
N LEU A 179 15.93 -4.78 3.01
CA LEU A 179 16.77 -4.53 1.83
C LEU A 179 17.16 -5.82 1.12
N GLN A 180 17.35 -6.91 1.85
CA GLN A 180 17.68 -8.20 1.27
C GLN A 180 16.55 -8.76 0.40
N ARG A 181 15.29 -8.46 0.74
CA ARG A 181 14.14 -8.81 -0.10
C ARG A 181 14.10 -8.07 -1.44
N CYS A 182 14.73 -6.92 -1.54
CA CYS A 182 14.84 -6.18 -2.81
C CYS A 182 15.82 -6.83 -3.80
N MET A 183 16.78 -7.63 -3.28
CA MET A 183 17.86 -8.21 -4.09
C MET A 183 17.57 -9.63 -4.57
N ASN A 184 16.55 -10.29 -4.05
CA ASN A 184 16.10 -11.62 -4.43
C ASN A 184 14.88 -11.56 -5.35
#